data_3ac2eaab9237c1f531ee17f20f04cbd3
#
_entry.id   3ac2eaab9237c1f531ee17f20f04cbd3
#
_cell.length_a   1.000
_cell.length_b   1.000
_cell.length_c   1.000
_cell.angle_alpha   90.00
_cell.angle_beta   90.00
_cell.angle_gamma   90.00
#
_symmetry.space_group_name_H-M   'P 1'
#
loop_
_entity.id
_entity.type
_entity.pdbx_description
1 polymer ?
#
loop_
_entity_poly.entity_id
_entity_poly.type
_entity_poly.pdbx_seq_one_letter_code
_entity_poly.pdbx_strand_id
1 'polypeptide(L)'
;MSCERQVNVKNPEQIKIMREAGHINASVLARVRELLQPGVTTADLNAAAEEVLKSYGCVSPFKGYGRPPYPASITVCINDEMVHGIPHPKRKLKAGDIVTIDCGTIHDGFVADSAFTAGVGDISPEAKNLLEVTEGALYAGIEQMRKGKRTGDISAAIQNYVESNGFHVTREYTGHGVGRKMHEGPQVPNIGSAGSGLLLRPGLTIALEPMVLVGTHETRVLPDKWTVVSADGSLTAHFEHTIAVTEGDPLILTVL
;
A
#
# COMPACT_ATOMS: atom_id res chain seq x y z
N MET A 1 4.02 -26.05 -2.02
CA MET A 1 4.68 -25.71 -0.74
C MET A 1 4.86 -24.20 -0.76
N SER A 2 4.07 -23.46 0.02
CA SER A 2 4.29 -22.03 0.23
C SER A 2 5.60 -21.90 0.99
N CYS A 3 6.62 -21.33 0.36
CA CYS A 3 7.84 -20.96 1.07
C CYS A 3 7.46 -19.89 2.08
N GLU A 4 7.28 -20.23 3.36
CA GLU A 4 7.03 -19.24 4.40
C GLU A 4 8.16 -18.22 4.37
N ARG A 5 7.80 -16.97 4.12
CA ARG A 5 8.77 -15.85 4.09
C ARG A 5 9.33 -15.70 5.51
N GLN A 6 10.64 -15.55 5.60
CA GLN A 6 11.31 -15.38 6.89
C GLN A 6 10.80 -14.12 7.60
N VAL A 7 10.43 -14.28 8.87
CA VAL A 7 10.06 -13.16 9.75
C VAL A 7 11.33 -12.57 10.35
N ASN A 8 11.57 -11.28 10.09
CA ASN A 8 12.76 -10.57 10.57
C ASN A 8 12.35 -9.48 11.57
N VAL A 9 12.95 -9.50 12.75
CA VAL A 9 12.79 -8.47 13.78
C VAL A 9 13.92 -7.46 13.64
N LYS A 10 13.60 -6.19 13.53
CA LYS A 10 14.54 -5.09 13.36
C LYS A 10 14.98 -4.55 14.73
N ASN A 11 16.25 -4.26 14.87
CA ASN A 11 16.78 -3.53 16.02
C ASN A 11 16.50 -2.02 15.89
N PRO A 12 16.71 -1.21 16.96
CA PRO A 12 16.43 0.23 16.93
C PRO A 12 17.15 0.99 15.81
N GLU A 13 18.40 0.65 15.50
CA GLU A 13 19.17 1.31 14.43
C GLU A 13 18.57 1.01 13.06
N GLN A 14 18.11 -0.21 12.84
CA GLN A 14 17.45 -0.61 11.60
C GLN A 14 16.09 0.10 11.44
N ILE A 15 15.33 0.24 12.52
CA ILE A 15 14.07 1.01 12.52
C ILE A 15 14.34 2.48 12.17
N LYS A 16 15.44 3.06 12.66
CA LYS A 16 15.83 4.43 12.31
C LYS A 16 16.07 4.57 10.81
N ILE A 17 16.85 3.67 10.20
CA ILE A 17 17.08 3.67 8.74
C ILE A 17 15.75 3.50 7.98
N MET A 18 14.89 2.59 8.41
CA MET A 18 13.57 2.40 7.80
C MET A 18 12.69 3.65 7.94
N ARG A 19 12.81 4.42 9.02
CA ARG A 19 12.12 5.69 9.19
C ARG A 19 12.64 6.75 8.20
N GLU A 20 13.94 6.79 7.95
CA GLU A 20 14.54 7.65 6.93
C GLU A 20 14.04 7.25 5.52
N ALA A 21 14.03 5.96 5.20
CA ALA A 21 13.42 5.43 3.98
C ALA A 21 11.93 5.82 3.86
N GLY A 22 11.20 5.74 4.96
CA GLY A 22 9.78 6.10 5.03
C GLY A 22 9.52 7.58 4.83
N HIS A 23 10.35 8.45 5.38
CA HIS A 23 10.26 9.90 5.16
C HIS A 23 10.51 10.26 3.67
N ILE A 24 11.50 9.62 3.04
CA ILE A 24 11.77 9.80 1.61
C ILE A 24 10.56 9.30 0.79
N ASN A 25 10.03 8.14 1.13
CA ASN A 25 8.83 7.57 0.49
C ASN A 25 7.63 8.52 0.60
N ALA A 26 7.35 9.06 1.78
CA ALA A 26 6.31 10.04 2.02
C ALA A 26 6.52 11.33 1.18
N SER A 27 7.78 11.76 1.01
CA SER A 27 8.14 12.91 0.16
C SER A 27 7.84 12.64 -1.32
N VAL A 28 8.09 11.40 -1.81
CA VAL A 28 7.70 10.97 -3.16
C VAL A 28 6.20 11.06 -3.34
N LEU A 29 5.43 10.45 -2.43
CA LEU A 29 3.97 10.44 -2.50
C LEU A 29 3.36 11.84 -2.40
N ALA A 30 3.91 12.71 -1.53
CA ALA A 30 3.49 14.11 -1.43
C ALA A 30 3.69 14.85 -2.76
N ARG A 31 4.87 14.69 -3.39
CA ARG A 31 5.14 15.30 -4.70
C ARG A 31 4.21 14.80 -5.79
N VAL A 32 3.94 13.51 -5.86
CA VAL A 32 3.02 12.93 -6.83
C VAL A 32 1.58 13.40 -6.59
N ARG A 33 1.15 13.51 -5.34
CA ARG A 33 -0.18 14.02 -4.96
C ARG A 33 -0.44 15.45 -5.47
N GLU A 34 0.55 16.32 -5.43
CA GLU A 34 0.45 17.69 -5.96
C GLU A 34 0.14 17.75 -7.47
N LEU A 35 0.50 16.69 -8.21
CA LEU A 35 0.34 16.59 -9.65
C LEU A 35 -0.98 15.94 -10.09
N LEU A 36 -1.83 15.51 -9.16
CA LEU A 36 -3.10 14.84 -9.50
C LEU A 36 -4.11 15.84 -10.06
N GLN A 37 -4.03 16.09 -11.37
CA GLN A 37 -4.89 17.01 -12.09
C GLN A 37 -5.38 16.39 -13.40
N PRO A 38 -6.57 16.78 -13.91
CA PRO A 38 -7.04 16.34 -15.21
C PRO A 38 -6.03 16.67 -16.33
N GLY A 39 -5.76 15.68 -17.18
CA GLY A 39 -4.85 15.81 -18.32
C GLY A 39 -3.40 15.35 -18.04
N VAL A 40 -2.96 15.27 -16.79
CA VAL A 40 -1.66 14.68 -16.41
C VAL A 40 -1.68 13.21 -16.79
N THR A 41 -0.57 12.72 -17.33
CA THR A 41 -0.44 11.29 -17.66
C THR A 41 0.10 10.50 -16.46
N THR A 42 -0.25 9.22 -16.39
CA THR A 42 0.32 8.36 -15.33
C THR A 42 1.83 8.20 -15.46
N ALA A 43 2.41 8.38 -16.66
CA ALA A 43 3.85 8.41 -16.86
C ALA A 43 4.50 9.69 -16.27
N ASP A 44 3.82 10.84 -16.31
CA ASP A 44 4.31 12.08 -15.69
C ASP A 44 4.41 11.92 -14.17
N LEU A 45 3.45 11.21 -13.56
CA LEU A 45 3.48 10.89 -12.12
C LEU A 45 4.69 10.00 -11.77
N ASN A 46 4.96 8.98 -12.60
CA ASN A 46 6.15 8.13 -12.41
C ASN A 46 7.45 8.93 -12.58
N ALA A 47 7.52 9.82 -13.56
CA ALA A 47 8.71 10.66 -13.77
C ALA A 47 8.97 11.57 -12.54
N ALA A 48 7.92 12.19 -12.00
CA ALA A 48 8.04 13.01 -10.78
C ALA A 48 8.50 12.19 -9.57
N ALA A 49 8.01 10.97 -9.41
CA ALA A 49 8.47 10.05 -8.36
C ALA A 49 9.97 9.71 -8.52
N GLU A 50 10.41 9.40 -9.74
CA GLU A 50 11.82 9.10 -10.05
C GLU A 50 12.73 10.30 -9.79
N GLU A 51 12.28 11.54 -10.06
CA GLU A 51 13.04 12.76 -9.75
C GLU A 51 13.27 12.91 -8.23
N VAL A 52 12.24 12.71 -7.42
CA VAL A 52 12.37 12.78 -5.95
C VAL A 52 13.29 11.67 -5.45
N LEU A 53 13.07 10.41 -5.84
CA LEU A 53 13.95 9.29 -5.44
C LEU A 53 15.41 9.59 -5.79
N LYS A 54 15.66 10.07 -7.01
CA LYS A 54 17.02 10.43 -7.47
C LYS A 54 17.63 11.54 -6.63
N SER A 55 16.87 12.55 -6.21
CA SER A 55 17.38 13.67 -5.40
C SER A 55 17.90 13.21 -4.04
N TYR A 56 17.35 12.12 -3.50
CA TYR A 56 17.80 11.47 -2.27
C TYR A 56 18.83 10.36 -2.50
N GLY A 57 19.23 10.09 -3.76
CA GLY A 57 20.11 8.96 -4.09
C GLY A 57 19.47 7.58 -3.88
N CYS A 58 18.14 7.52 -3.85
CA CYS A 58 17.36 6.32 -3.62
C CYS A 58 16.81 5.73 -4.91
N VAL A 59 16.36 4.47 -4.83
CA VAL A 59 15.72 3.75 -5.93
C VAL A 59 14.45 3.07 -5.45
N SER A 60 13.53 2.79 -6.38
CA SER A 60 12.33 1.99 -6.09
C SER A 60 12.66 0.49 -6.16
N PRO A 61 12.15 -0.33 -5.21
CA PRO A 61 12.19 -1.78 -5.31
C PRO A 61 11.23 -2.35 -6.36
N PHE A 62 10.31 -1.55 -6.90
CA PHE A 62 9.32 -2.01 -7.88
C PHE A 62 9.93 -2.20 -9.25
N LYS A 63 10.74 -1.24 -9.71
CA LYS A 63 11.34 -1.27 -11.06
C LYS A 63 12.25 -2.48 -11.23
N GLY A 64 11.87 -3.36 -12.14
CA GLY A 64 12.57 -4.63 -12.39
C GLY A 64 12.11 -5.81 -11.52
N TYR A 65 11.14 -5.60 -10.63
CA TYR A 65 10.58 -6.65 -9.78
C TYR A 65 9.75 -7.66 -10.59
N GLY A 66 9.79 -8.93 -10.20
CA GLY A 66 8.91 -9.99 -10.73
C GLY A 66 9.25 -10.49 -12.13
N ARG A 67 8.30 -11.21 -12.74
CA ARG A 67 8.41 -11.78 -14.10
C ARG A 67 7.05 -11.75 -14.81
N PRO A 68 6.90 -10.96 -15.90
CA PRO A 68 7.88 -10.04 -16.46
C PRO A 68 8.31 -8.96 -15.46
N PRO A 69 9.50 -8.33 -15.64
CA PRO A 69 9.93 -7.29 -14.72
C PRO A 69 8.99 -6.08 -14.77
N TYR A 70 8.58 -5.55 -13.61
CA TYR A 70 7.74 -4.36 -13.52
C TYR A 70 8.49 -3.14 -14.10
N PRO A 71 7.88 -2.33 -14.99
CA PRO A 71 8.64 -1.37 -15.79
C PRO A 71 8.83 0.01 -15.13
N ALA A 72 8.19 0.30 -13.99
CA ALA A 72 8.10 1.63 -13.42
C ALA A 72 8.53 1.68 -11.94
N SER A 73 8.72 2.87 -11.39
CA SER A 73 9.14 3.08 -10.01
C SER A 73 7.99 3.22 -9.02
N ILE A 74 6.78 3.53 -9.52
CA ILE A 74 5.53 3.56 -8.75
C ILE A 74 4.46 2.76 -9.49
N THR A 75 3.40 2.37 -8.78
CA THR A 75 2.18 1.92 -9.43
C THR A 75 1.17 3.07 -9.51
N VAL A 76 0.36 3.09 -10.57
CA VAL A 76 -0.71 4.09 -10.75
C VAL A 76 -1.96 3.38 -11.20
N CYS A 77 -2.92 3.27 -10.32
CA CYS A 77 -4.19 2.57 -10.53
C CYS A 77 -5.33 3.60 -10.62
N ILE A 78 -6.22 3.46 -11.59
CA ILE A 78 -7.33 4.40 -11.82
C ILE A 78 -8.66 3.65 -11.67
N ASN A 79 -9.56 4.15 -10.83
CA ASN A 79 -10.93 3.69 -10.63
C ASN A 79 -11.06 2.21 -10.20
N ASP A 80 -11.29 1.30 -11.14
CA ASP A 80 -11.45 -0.14 -10.91
C ASP A 80 -10.11 -0.90 -10.82
N GLU A 81 -9.00 -0.23 -11.11
CA GLU A 81 -7.66 -0.80 -10.94
C GLU A 81 -7.27 -0.74 -9.45
N MET A 82 -7.06 -1.89 -8.84
CA MET A 82 -6.78 -2.00 -7.41
C MET A 82 -5.30 -1.80 -7.08
N VAL A 83 -4.43 -2.60 -7.70
CA VAL A 83 -2.97 -2.56 -7.48
C VAL A 83 -2.18 -2.84 -8.76
N HIS A 84 -0.90 -2.53 -8.75
CA HIS A 84 0.09 -2.82 -9.77
C HIS A 84 -0.18 -2.20 -11.15
N GLY A 85 -1.00 -1.15 -11.23
CA GLY A 85 -1.27 -0.45 -12.50
C GLY A 85 0.00 0.15 -13.09
N ILE A 86 0.28 -0.15 -14.37
CA ILE A 86 1.50 0.31 -15.04
C ILE A 86 1.34 1.74 -15.55
N PRO A 87 2.20 2.69 -15.13
CA PRO A 87 2.24 4.05 -15.67
C PRO A 87 2.46 4.06 -17.19
N HIS A 88 1.71 4.91 -17.92
CA HIS A 88 1.79 4.95 -19.37
C HIS A 88 1.51 6.37 -19.93
N PRO A 89 2.24 6.86 -20.96
CA PRO A 89 2.11 8.24 -21.48
C PRO A 89 0.78 8.54 -22.17
N LYS A 90 0.00 7.49 -22.52
CA LYS A 90 -1.34 7.66 -23.12
C LYS A 90 -2.47 7.61 -22.09
N ARG A 91 -2.18 7.24 -20.84
CA ARG A 91 -3.18 7.18 -19.77
C ARG A 91 -3.21 8.53 -19.06
N LYS A 92 -4.24 9.31 -19.33
CA LYS A 92 -4.46 10.66 -18.75
C LYS A 92 -5.53 10.59 -17.67
N LEU A 93 -5.27 11.27 -16.58
CA LEU A 93 -6.23 11.48 -15.51
C LEU A 93 -7.40 12.36 -16.00
N LYS A 94 -8.60 12.08 -15.53
CA LYS A 94 -9.82 12.84 -15.83
C LYS A 94 -10.44 13.34 -14.53
N ALA A 95 -11.17 14.48 -14.61
CA ALA A 95 -11.97 14.90 -13.47
C ALA A 95 -12.99 13.82 -13.09
N GLY A 96 -13.11 13.54 -11.82
CA GLY A 96 -13.96 12.47 -11.29
C GLY A 96 -13.27 11.13 -11.10
N ASP A 97 -12.06 10.92 -11.62
CA ASP A 97 -11.29 9.71 -11.33
C ASP A 97 -10.85 9.68 -9.86
N ILE A 98 -10.76 8.49 -9.31
CA ILE A 98 -9.93 8.21 -8.12
C ILE A 98 -8.66 7.49 -8.56
N VAL A 99 -7.53 7.86 -7.94
CA VAL A 99 -6.21 7.35 -8.35
C VAL A 99 -5.46 6.86 -7.13
N THR A 100 -5.06 5.60 -7.17
CA THR A 100 -4.15 5.02 -6.19
C THR A 100 -2.72 5.14 -6.68
N ILE A 101 -1.86 5.67 -5.84
CA ILE A 101 -0.41 5.74 -6.03
C ILE A 101 0.25 4.91 -4.93
N ASP A 102 1.08 3.98 -5.34
CA ASP A 102 1.84 3.15 -4.44
C ASP A 102 3.33 3.24 -4.80
N CYS A 103 4.18 3.43 -3.80
CA CYS A 103 5.61 3.65 -3.94
C CYS A 103 6.41 2.93 -2.86
N GLY A 104 7.36 2.12 -3.31
CA GLY A 104 8.43 1.62 -2.45
C GLY A 104 9.70 2.46 -2.60
N THR A 105 10.47 2.57 -1.51
CA THR A 105 11.76 3.28 -1.48
C THR A 105 12.83 2.43 -0.81
N ILE A 106 13.99 2.29 -1.45
CA ILE A 106 15.18 1.66 -0.85
C ILE A 106 16.14 2.74 -0.39
N HIS A 107 16.45 2.77 0.91
CA HIS A 107 17.44 3.62 1.53
C HIS A 107 18.34 2.79 2.44
N ASP A 108 19.66 2.87 2.27
CA ASP A 108 20.69 2.11 3.02
C ASP A 108 20.38 0.60 3.16
N GLY A 109 19.82 0.02 2.08
CA GLY A 109 19.49 -1.40 1.99
C GLY A 109 18.24 -1.81 2.79
N PHE A 110 17.41 -0.86 3.22
CA PHE A 110 16.09 -1.09 3.79
C PHE A 110 15.00 -0.50 2.92
N VAL A 111 13.85 -1.14 2.93
CA VAL A 111 12.67 -0.76 2.16
C VAL A 111 11.63 -0.11 3.07
N ALA A 112 11.03 0.97 2.61
CA ALA A 112 9.76 1.48 3.08
C ALA A 112 8.76 1.41 1.93
N ASP A 113 7.49 1.17 2.27
CA ASP A 113 6.38 0.99 1.35
C ASP A 113 5.15 1.73 1.83
N SER A 114 4.49 2.46 0.94
CA SER A 114 3.23 3.11 1.27
C SER A 114 2.43 3.53 0.03
N ALA A 115 1.11 3.60 0.21
CA ALA A 115 0.18 3.99 -0.82
C ALA A 115 -0.92 4.93 -0.30
N PHE A 116 -1.50 5.69 -1.21
CA PHE A 116 -2.72 6.43 -0.98
C PHE A 116 -3.63 6.41 -2.20
N THR A 117 -4.93 6.61 -1.98
CA THR A 117 -5.90 6.89 -3.03
C THR A 117 -6.40 8.33 -2.88
N ALA A 118 -6.52 9.06 -3.98
CA ALA A 118 -7.04 10.43 -3.98
C ALA A 118 -7.92 10.70 -5.20
N GLY A 119 -8.83 11.66 -5.08
CA GLY A 119 -9.66 12.12 -6.17
C GLY A 119 -8.94 13.10 -7.11
N VAL A 120 -9.32 13.10 -8.37
CA VAL A 120 -8.89 14.06 -9.38
C VAL A 120 -10.02 15.08 -9.61
N GLY A 121 -9.92 16.26 -9.02
CA GLY A 121 -11.03 17.21 -8.97
C GLY A 121 -12.17 16.71 -8.07
N ASP A 122 -13.41 17.05 -8.46
CA ASP A 122 -14.60 16.60 -7.72
C ASP A 122 -14.92 15.14 -8.05
N ILE A 123 -15.00 14.30 -7.01
CA ILE A 123 -15.35 12.89 -7.12
C ILE A 123 -16.76 12.62 -6.55
N SER A 124 -17.35 11.50 -6.92
CA SER A 124 -18.69 11.10 -6.46
C SER A 124 -18.77 10.91 -4.94
N PRO A 125 -19.95 11.03 -4.34
CA PRO A 125 -20.14 10.71 -2.91
C PRO A 125 -19.73 9.26 -2.56
N GLU A 126 -20.00 8.31 -3.45
CA GLU A 126 -19.60 6.90 -3.29
C GLU A 126 -18.07 6.78 -3.24
N ALA A 127 -17.36 7.44 -4.17
CA ALA A 127 -15.90 7.47 -4.19
C ALA A 127 -15.33 8.10 -2.91
N LYS A 128 -15.89 9.22 -2.43
CA LYS A 128 -15.47 9.85 -1.16
C LYS A 128 -15.62 8.89 0.01
N ASN A 129 -16.78 8.23 0.12
CA ASN A 129 -17.04 7.25 1.18
C ASN A 129 -16.07 6.06 1.09
N LEU A 130 -15.78 5.56 -0.12
CA LEU A 130 -14.81 4.48 -0.31
C LEU A 130 -13.41 4.88 0.20
N LEU A 131 -12.94 6.08 -0.12
CA LEU A 131 -11.64 6.57 0.34
C LEU A 131 -11.60 6.68 1.87
N GLU A 132 -12.61 7.31 2.46
CA GLU A 132 -12.73 7.48 3.93
C GLU A 132 -12.75 6.14 4.65
N VAL A 133 -13.51 5.17 4.15
CA VAL A 133 -13.59 3.84 4.75
C VAL A 133 -12.28 3.07 4.59
N THR A 134 -11.61 3.16 3.44
CA THR A 134 -10.34 2.46 3.22
C THR A 134 -9.24 3.01 4.11
N GLU A 135 -9.12 4.33 4.22
CA GLU A 135 -8.16 4.98 5.12
C GLU A 135 -8.50 4.67 6.58
N GLY A 136 -9.78 4.74 6.98
CA GLY A 136 -10.23 4.36 8.32
C GLY A 136 -9.91 2.91 8.66
N ALA A 137 -10.04 1.99 7.71
CA ALA A 137 -9.67 0.59 7.89
C ALA A 137 -8.16 0.39 8.13
N LEU A 138 -7.31 1.18 7.44
CA LEU A 138 -5.87 1.18 7.69
C LEU A 138 -5.57 1.56 9.14
N TYR A 139 -6.16 2.66 9.64
CA TYR A 139 -5.95 3.08 11.02
C TYR A 139 -6.54 2.10 12.04
N ALA A 140 -7.69 1.48 11.75
CA ALA A 140 -8.24 0.41 12.59
C ALA A 140 -7.29 -0.78 12.72
N GLY A 141 -6.60 -1.14 11.63
CA GLY A 141 -5.55 -2.15 11.63
C GLY A 141 -4.31 -1.71 12.39
N ILE A 142 -3.84 -0.47 12.21
CA ILE A 142 -2.66 0.10 12.90
C ILE A 142 -2.85 0.05 14.41
N GLU A 143 -4.04 0.37 14.93
CA GLU A 143 -4.35 0.29 16.38
C GLU A 143 -4.13 -1.11 16.96
N GLN A 144 -4.21 -2.17 16.16
CA GLN A 144 -3.93 -3.54 16.60
C GLN A 144 -2.44 -3.91 16.50
N MET A 145 -1.59 -3.09 15.90
CA MET A 145 -0.16 -3.37 15.76
C MET A 145 0.63 -3.15 17.06
N ARG A 146 0.16 -3.76 18.14
CA ARG A 146 0.71 -3.62 19.49
C ARG A 146 1.36 -4.92 19.95
N LYS A 147 2.39 -4.81 20.78
CA LYS A 147 3.02 -5.96 21.45
C LYS A 147 1.96 -6.83 22.13
N GLY A 148 2.02 -8.13 21.89
CA GLY A 148 1.11 -9.11 22.48
C GLY A 148 -0.18 -9.35 21.68
N LYS A 149 -0.51 -8.51 20.70
CA LYS A 149 -1.53 -8.79 19.70
C LYS A 149 -1.00 -9.78 18.65
N ARG A 150 -1.86 -10.18 17.73
CA ARG A 150 -1.53 -11.11 16.64
C ARG A 150 -1.90 -10.53 15.28
N THR A 151 -1.34 -11.07 14.21
CA THR A 151 -1.68 -10.64 12.83
C THR A 151 -3.17 -10.79 12.54
N GLY A 152 -3.83 -11.81 13.08
CA GLY A 152 -5.29 -11.98 12.94
C GLY A 152 -6.11 -10.91 13.64
N ASP A 153 -5.59 -10.23 14.68
CA ASP A 153 -6.27 -9.09 15.31
C ASP A 153 -6.30 -7.90 14.34
N ILE A 154 -5.20 -7.68 13.60
CA ILE A 154 -5.11 -6.67 12.55
C ILE A 154 -6.11 -6.98 11.43
N SER A 155 -6.06 -8.21 10.91
CA SER A 155 -6.92 -8.67 9.80
C SER A 155 -8.40 -8.53 10.16
N ALA A 156 -8.79 -8.96 11.37
CA ALA A 156 -10.18 -8.85 11.83
C ALA A 156 -10.64 -7.39 11.99
N ALA A 157 -9.76 -6.49 12.46
CA ALA A 157 -10.08 -5.08 12.61
C ALA A 157 -10.33 -4.41 11.25
N ILE A 158 -9.46 -4.67 10.25
CA ILE A 158 -9.63 -4.17 8.88
C ILE A 158 -10.93 -4.70 8.28
N GLN A 159 -11.13 -6.02 8.30
CA GLN A 159 -12.31 -6.67 7.74
C GLN A 159 -13.60 -6.11 8.35
N ASN A 160 -13.70 -6.08 9.67
CA ASN A 160 -14.90 -5.61 10.36
C ASN A 160 -15.19 -4.14 10.03
N TYR A 161 -14.15 -3.29 9.96
CA TYR A 161 -14.32 -1.88 9.63
C TYR A 161 -14.90 -1.71 8.22
N VAL A 162 -14.34 -2.39 7.23
CA VAL A 162 -14.76 -2.30 5.83
C VAL A 162 -16.16 -2.89 5.64
N GLU A 163 -16.41 -4.13 6.11
CA GLU A 163 -17.67 -4.83 5.89
C GLU A 163 -18.84 -4.15 6.64
N SER A 164 -18.61 -3.57 7.81
CA SER A 164 -19.64 -2.81 8.53
C SER A 164 -20.05 -1.50 7.83
N ASN A 165 -19.20 -1.00 6.91
CA ASN A 165 -19.49 0.15 6.06
C ASN A 165 -20.04 -0.26 4.66
N GLY A 166 -20.34 -1.56 4.44
CA GLY A 166 -20.97 -2.05 3.22
C GLY A 166 -20.03 -2.26 2.04
N PHE A 167 -18.73 -2.27 2.26
CA PHE A 167 -17.71 -2.56 1.25
C PHE A 167 -17.07 -3.93 1.43
N HIS A 168 -16.19 -4.32 0.52
CA HIS A 168 -15.51 -5.61 0.51
C HIS A 168 -13.99 -5.45 0.55
N VAL A 169 -13.31 -6.35 1.26
CA VAL A 169 -11.84 -6.43 1.24
C VAL A 169 -11.39 -7.53 0.28
N THR A 170 -10.25 -7.30 -0.38
CA THR A 170 -9.62 -8.35 -1.20
C THR A 170 -9.26 -9.57 -0.34
N ARG A 171 -9.31 -10.76 -0.96
CA ARG A 171 -8.91 -12.04 -0.33
C ARG A 171 -7.58 -12.58 -0.83
N GLU A 172 -7.13 -12.11 -1.99
CA GLU A 172 -5.97 -12.65 -2.71
C GLU A 172 -4.69 -11.87 -2.43
N TYR A 173 -4.82 -10.58 -2.07
CA TYR A 173 -3.71 -9.68 -1.78
C TYR A 173 -3.65 -9.38 -0.29
N THR A 174 -2.43 -9.23 0.24
CA THR A 174 -2.21 -9.19 1.68
C THR A 174 -1.11 -8.22 2.03
N GLY A 175 -1.22 -7.55 3.15
CA GLY A 175 -0.11 -6.90 3.80
C GLY A 175 1.02 -7.89 4.10
N HIS A 176 2.22 -7.37 4.31
CA HIS A 176 3.42 -8.20 4.46
C HIS A 176 4.47 -7.57 5.36
N GLY A 177 5.34 -8.40 5.91
CA GLY A 177 6.57 -7.91 6.52
C GLY A 177 7.42 -7.18 5.48
N VAL A 178 8.10 -6.13 5.88
CA VAL A 178 9.01 -5.34 5.04
C VAL A 178 10.30 -5.05 5.79
N GLY A 179 11.42 -4.92 5.08
CA GLY A 179 12.71 -4.67 5.71
C GLY A 179 13.83 -4.60 4.71
N ARG A 180 14.77 -5.54 4.72
CA ARG A 180 15.79 -5.61 3.67
C ARG A 180 15.25 -6.11 2.33
N LYS A 181 14.12 -6.78 2.36
CA LYS A 181 13.39 -7.19 1.17
C LYS A 181 12.04 -6.48 1.15
N MET A 182 11.52 -6.23 -0.04
CA MET A 182 10.19 -5.71 -0.27
C MET A 182 9.14 -6.58 0.44
N HIS A 183 9.19 -7.88 0.25
CA HIS A 183 8.29 -8.83 0.86
C HIS A 183 9.04 -9.78 1.80
N GLU A 184 8.88 -9.56 3.09
CA GLU A 184 9.30 -10.46 4.18
C GLU A 184 8.07 -11.15 4.80
N GLY A 185 8.27 -12.05 5.73
CA GLY A 185 7.21 -12.52 6.63
C GLY A 185 6.95 -11.49 7.75
N PRO A 186 5.75 -11.51 8.35
CA PRO A 186 4.61 -12.37 8.05
C PRO A 186 3.77 -11.84 6.87
N GLN A 187 2.86 -12.68 6.35
CA GLN A 187 1.71 -12.20 5.60
C GLN A 187 0.64 -11.71 6.58
N VAL A 188 -0.04 -10.61 6.22
CA VAL A 188 -1.13 -10.01 7.01
C VAL A 188 -2.34 -9.81 6.10
N PRO A 189 -3.18 -10.84 5.93
CA PRO A 189 -4.37 -10.75 5.09
C PRO A 189 -5.33 -9.65 5.57
N ASN A 190 -6.12 -9.10 4.65
CA ASN A 190 -7.18 -8.14 4.98
C ASN A 190 -8.42 -8.80 5.60
N ILE A 191 -8.45 -10.13 5.66
CA ILE A 191 -9.49 -10.94 6.31
C ILE A 191 -8.87 -11.87 7.35
N GLY A 192 -9.55 -12.10 8.45
CA GLY A 192 -9.04 -13.03 9.46
C GLY A 192 -9.85 -13.06 10.75
N SER A 193 -9.37 -13.89 11.67
CA SER A 193 -10.00 -14.07 12.99
C SER A 193 -9.12 -13.48 14.09
N ALA A 194 -9.68 -12.69 14.97
CA ALA A 194 -9.00 -12.16 16.14
C ALA A 194 -8.36 -13.29 16.97
N GLY A 195 -7.20 -13.04 17.55
CA GLY A 195 -6.44 -13.99 18.34
C GLY A 195 -5.69 -15.05 17.53
N SER A 196 -5.76 -15.04 16.19
CA SER A 196 -5.05 -15.98 15.32
C SER A 196 -3.74 -15.38 14.75
N GLY A 197 -2.93 -16.23 14.12
CA GLY A 197 -1.73 -15.82 13.40
C GLY A 197 -0.51 -15.55 14.28
N LEU A 198 0.47 -14.83 13.72
CA LEU A 198 1.76 -14.56 14.37
C LEU A 198 1.61 -13.56 15.53
N LEU A 199 2.27 -13.86 16.65
CA LEU A 199 2.37 -12.93 17.79
C LEU A 199 3.23 -11.71 17.43
N LEU A 200 2.68 -10.52 17.61
CA LEU A 200 3.39 -9.27 17.37
C LEU A 200 4.42 -8.99 18.45
N ARG A 201 5.63 -8.65 18.03
CA ARG A 201 6.78 -8.35 18.89
C ARG A 201 7.41 -7.03 18.44
N PRO A 202 7.93 -6.23 19.39
CA PRO A 202 8.69 -5.03 19.06
C PRO A 202 9.80 -5.30 18.04
N GLY A 203 9.94 -4.42 17.06
CA GLY A 203 10.87 -4.56 15.95
C GLY A 203 10.30 -5.29 14.72
N LEU A 204 9.10 -5.86 14.75
CA LEU A 204 8.40 -6.28 13.54
C LEU A 204 7.98 -5.04 12.75
N THR A 205 8.24 -5.04 11.44
CA THR A 205 7.82 -4.00 10.51
C THR A 205 6.94 -4.62 9.44
N ILE A 206 5.79 -4.01 9.22
CA ILE A 206 4.73 -4.52 8.35
C ILE A 206 4.27 -3.38 7.44
N ALA A 207 4.20 -3.65 6.14
CA ALA A 207 3.42 -2.90 5.18
C ALA A 207 1.97 -3.34 5.34
N LEU A 208 1.14 -2.49 5.90
CA LEU A 208 -0.27 -2.74 6.17
C LEU A 208 -1.09 -2.01 5.14
N GLU A 209 -1.87 -2.76 4.36
CA GLU A 209 -2.42 -2.31 3.08
C GLU A 209 -3.86 -2.82 2.86
N PRO A 210 -4.87 -2.21 3.48
CA PRO A 210 -6.25 -2.51 3.12
C PRO A 210 -6.53 -2.11 1.67
N MET A 211 -6.99 -3.09 0.89
CA MET A 211 -7.48 -2.93 -0.47
C MET A 211 -8.98 -3.21 -0.47
N VAL A 212 -9.77 -2.18 -0.76
CA VAL A 212 -11.23 -2.17 -0.60
C VAL A 212 -11.92 -2.00 -1.94
N LEU A 213 -12.99 -2.78 -2.14
CA LEU A 213 -13.78 -2.80 -3.38
C LEU A 213 -15.24 -2.47 -3.06
N VAL A 214 -15.90 -1.72 -3.95
CA VAL A 214 -17.31 -1.33 -3.78
C VAL A 214 -18.26 -2.51 -4.02
N GLY A 215 -18.05 -3.27 -5.09
CA GLY A 215 -18.98 -4.30 -5.56
C GLY A 215 -18.76 -5.67 -4.94
N THR A 216 -17.75 -6.41 -5.42
CA THR A 216 -17.41 -7.74 -4.90
C THR A 216 -15.94 -7.77 -4.44
N HIS A 217 -15.56 -8.82 -3.71
CA HIS A 217 -14.16 -9.03 -3.33
C HIS A 217 -13.33 -9.68 -4.44
N GLU A 218 -13.93 -10.05 -5.56
CA GLU A 218 -13.27 -10.76 -6.65
C GLU A 218 -12.42 -9.83 -7.51
N THR A 219 -11.25 -10.29 -7.89
CA THR A 219 -10.28 -9.55 -8.71
C THR A 219 -9.89 -10.34 -9.95
N ARG A 220 -9.32 -9.66 -10.93
CA ARG A 220 -8.71 -10.28 -12.11
C ARG A 220 -7.47 -9.53 -12.54
N VAL A 221 -6.48 -10.26 -13.05
CA VAL A 221 -5.24 -9.68 -13.60
C VAL A 221 -5.45 -9.38 -15.08
N LEU A 222 -5.02 -8.19 -15.51
CA LEU A 222 -5.10 -7.79 -16.92
C LEU A 222 -4.04 -8.50 -17.79
N PRO A 223 -4.17 -8.45 -19.15
CA PRO A 223 -3.22 -9.08 -20.07
C PRO A 223 -1.77 -8.60 -19.94
N ASP A 224 -1.52 -7.43 -19.35
CA ASP A 224 -0.19 -6.91 -19.03
C ASP A 224 0.54 -7.72 -17.95
N LYS A 225 -0.17 -8.65 -17.29
CA LYS A 225 0.31 -9.57 -16.24
C LYS A 225 0.65 -8.89 -14.90
N TRP A 226 0.27 -7.61 -14.76
CA TRP A 226 0.52 -6.82 -13.55
C TRP A 226 -0.74 -6.19 -12.99
N THR A 227 -1.42 -5.37 -13.79
CA THR A 227 -2.57 -4.60 -13.32
C THR A 227 -3.69 -5.52 -12.83
N VAL A 228 -4.07 -5.34 -11.58
CA VAL A 228 -5.18 -6.05 -10.94
C VAL A 228 -6.38 -5.12 -10.88
N VAL A 229 -7.53 -5.60 -11.32
CA VAL A 229 -8.77 -4.83 -11.33
C VAL A 229 -9.87 -5.57 -10.58
N SER A 230 -10.89 -4.83 -10.11
CA SER A 230 -12.14 -5.46 -9.64
C SER A 230 -12.76 -6.29 -10.76
N ALA A 231 -13.31 -7.46 -10.44
CA ALA A 231 -13.88 -8.36 -11.47
C ALA A 231 -15.15 -7.79 -12.11
N ASP A 232 -15.89 -6.98 -11.37
CA ASP A 232 -17.16 -6.37 -11.77
C ASP A 232 -17.05 -4.94 -12.31
N GLY A 233 -15.84 -4.35 -12.32
CA GLY A 233 -15.60 -2.98 -12.78
C GLY A 233 -15.97 -1.90 -11.75
N SER A 234 -16.28 -2.28 -10.51
CA SER A 234 -16.54 -1.32 -9.42
C SER A 234 -15.28 -0.62 -8.96
N LEU A 235 -15.43 0.56 -8.32
CA LEU A 235 -14.33 1.34 -7.78
C LEU A 235 -13.57 0.56 -6.71
N THR A 236 -12.26 0.81 -6.66
CA THR A 236 -11.35 0.27 -5.64
C THR A 236 -10.51 1.36 -5.01
N ALA A 237 -10.12 1.18 -3.75
CA ALA A 237 -9.17 2.06 -3.07
C ALA A 237 -8.15 1.25 -2.28
N HIS A 238 -6.95 1.80 -2.17
CA HIS A 238 -5.84 1.22 -1.44
C HIS A 238 -5.14 2.33 -0.66
N PHE A 239 -4.96 2.12 0.63
CA PHE A 239 -4.12 2.96 1.50
C PHE A 239 -3.14 2.05 2.22
N GLU A 240 -1.92 2.55 2.43
CA GLU A 240 -0.88 1.74 3.01
C GLU A 240 0.12 2.59 3.79
N HIS A 241 0.61 2.00 4.87
CA HIS A 241 1.79 2.47 5.58
C HIS A 241 2.73 1.33 5.95
N THR A 242 4.03 1.62 6.02
CA THR A 242 4.99 0.80 6.77
C THR A 242 4.94 1.18 8.24
N ILE A 243 4.65 0.20 9.10
CA ILE A 243 4.50 0.40 10.55
C ILE A 243 5.46 -0.52 11.30
N ALA A 244 6.09 0.02 12.36
CA ALA A 244 6.87 -0.78 13.30
C ALA A 244 6.06 -1.04 14.59
N VAL A 245 6.06 -2.30 15.02
CA VAL A 245 5.60 -2.66 16.37
C VAL A 245 6.65 -2.19 17.37
N THR A 246 6.22 -1.49 18.43
CA THR A 246 7.07 -0.98 19.51
C THR A 246 6.70 -1.62 20.85
N GLU A 247 7.37 -1.21 21.93
CA GLU A 247 6.94 -1.54 23.31
C GLU A 247 5.66 -0.80 23.73
N GLY A 248 5.36 0.33 23.08
CA GLY A 248 4.17 1.16 23.32
C GLY A 248 3.25 1.20 22.10
N ASP A 249 2.96 2.41 21.61
CA ASP A 249 2.11 2.64 20.45
C ASP A 249 2.81 2.23 19.15
N PRO A 250 2.07 1.81 18.13
CA PRO A 250 2.61 1.55 16.79
C PRO A 250 3.32 2.79 16.23
N LEU A 251 4.44 2.60 15.57
CA LEU A 251 5.20 3.69 14.95
C LEU A 251 5.01 3.63 13.42
N ILE A 252 4.30 4.61 12.87
CA ILE A 252 4.20 4.78 11.41
C ILE A 252 5.53 5.35 10.91
N LEU A 253 6.16 4.66 9.96
CA LEU A 253 7.47 5.04 9.43
C LEU A 253 7.37 5.92 8.18
N THR A 254 6.28 5.80 7.41
CA THR A 254 6.06 6.45 6.11
C THR A 254 5.25 7.75 6.24
N VAL A 255 5.77 8.68 7.01
CA VAL A 255 5.20 10.03 7.24
C VAL A 255 6.27 11.11 7.07
N LEU A 256 5.83 12.36 6.76
CA LEU A 256 6.70 13.54 6.62
C LEU A 256 7.25 14.04 7.96
#